data_dbcb0101904b361eb7f21d0c534916c3
#
_entry.id   dbcb0101904b361eb7f21d0c534916c3
#
_cell.length_a   1.000
_cell.length_b   1.000
_cell.length_c   1.000
_cell.angle_alpha   90.00
_cell.angle_beta   90.00
_cell.angle_gamma   90.00
#
_symmetry.space_group_name_H-M   'P 1'
#
loop_
_entity.id
_entity.type
_entity.pdbx_description
1 polymer ?
#
loop_
_entity_poly.entity_id
_entity_poly.type
_entity_poly.pdbx_seq_one_letter_code
_entity_poly.pdbx_strand_id
1 'polypeptide(L)'
;MIAVVAMCTNICACRQGNQEKSGGDAGKVKTLVAYFSATGTTARAAQQIAKETGGELYEIAPAQPYTAADLDWNDKQSRSSVEMNDPKSRPALKAKKADIGGYDTIYLGYPIWWGVAPRIINTFIESHDLRGKRVLPFATSGGSGIEKSVEELEAAYPEIDWGEGNMY
;
A
#
# COMPACT_ATOMS: atom_id res chain seq x y z
N MET A 1 43.44 74.15 -26.42
CA MET A 1 42.33 73.25 -26.88
C MET A 1 42.63 71.93 -26.33
N ILE A 2 41.96 71.61 -25.25
CA ILE A 2 42.25 70.46 -24.36
C ILE A 2 41.19 69.46 -24.53
N ALA A 3 41.53 68.26 -24.98
CA ALA A 3 40.64 67.11 -25.09
C ALA A 3 40.65 66.32 -23.77
N VAL A 4 39.48 66.22 -23.13
CA VAL A 4 39.33 65.41 -21.92
C VAL A 4 38.82 64.01 -22.34
N VAL A 5 39.64 63.01 -22.08
CA VAL A 5 39.31 61.61 -22.25
C VAL A 5 38.65 61.10 -20.97
N ALA A 6 37.34 60.76 -21.04
CA ALA A 6 36.64 60.18 -19.96
C ALA A 6 36.80 58.64 -20.00
N MET A 7 37.43 58.13 -18.95
CA MET A 7 37.66 56.69 -18.75
C MET A 7 36.44 56.08 -18.05
N CYS A 8 35.63 55.28 -18.77
CA CYS A 8 34.53 54.52 -18.19
C CYS A 8 35.06 53.22 -17.59
N THR A 9 35.07 53.12 -16.29
CA THR A 9 35.31 51.87 -15.55
C THR A 9 34.03 51.03 -15.50
N ASN A 10 34.06 49.90 -16.22
CA ASN A 10 33.03 48.88 -16.12
C ASN A 10 33.16 48.12 -14.80
N ILE A 11 32.24 48.37 -13.87
CA ILE A 11 32.09 47.58 -12.67
C ILE A 11 31.16 46.38 -13.04
N CYS A 12 31.75 45.20 -13.21
CA CYS A 12 31.03 43.96 -13.39
C CYS A 12 30.46 43.52 -12.02
N ALA A 13 29.21 43.85 -11.74
CA ALA A 13 28.48 43.36 -10.59
C ALA A 13 28.06 41.91 -10.88
N CYS A 14 28.76 40.97 -10.31
CA CYS A 14 28.29 39.56 -10.25
C CYS A 14 27.01 39.49 -9.41
N ARG A 15 25.88 39.41 -10.10
CA ARG A 15 24.60 39.14 -9.50
C ARG A 15 24.55 37.63 -9.19
N GLN A 16 24.80 37.26 -7.95
CA GLN A 16 24.49 35.90 -7.44
C GLN A 16 23.02 35.67 -7.62
N GLY A 17 22.72 34.82 -8.59
CA GLY A 17 21.36 34.27 -8.77
C GLY A 17 21.04 33.37 -7.57
N ASN A 18 20.14 33.85 -6.75
CA ASN A 18 19.50 33.06 -5.74
C ASN A 18 18.71 31.96 -6.46
N GLN A 19 19.23 30.73 -6.48
CA GLN A 19 18.45 29.57 -6.92
C GLN A 19 17.36 29.32 -5.86
N GLU A 20 16.24 29.91 -6.09
CA GLU A 20 15.00 29.47 -5.44
C GLU A 20 14.78 28.01 -5.81
N LYS A 21 14.94 27.14 -4.84
CA LYS A 21 14.44 25.77 -4.88
C LYS A 21 12.90 25.83 -4.85
N SER A 22 12.32 26.14 -5.98
CA SER A 22 10.92 25.90 -6.28
C SER A 22 10.82 24.47 -6.80
N GLY A 23 10.98 23.51 -5.91
CA GLY A 23 10.56 22.14 -6.11
C GLY A 23 9.21 21.97 -5.44
N GLY A 24 8.14 22.43 -6.09
CA GLY A 24 6.79 22.07 -5.70
C GLY A 24 6.62 20.56 -5.86
N ASP A 25 6.45 19.85 -4.76
CA ASP A 25 5.99 18.45 -4.71
C ASP A 25 4.45 18.41 -4.98
N ALA A 26 4.01 19.23 -5.91
CA ALA A 26 2.63 19.29 -6.36
C ALA A 26 2.42 18.22 -7.43
N GLY A 27 1.95 17.04 -7.02
CA GLY A 27 1.36 16.07 -7.92
C GLY A 27 1.97 14.68 -8.00
N LYS A 28 2.90 14.31 -7.12
CA LYS A 28 3.32 12.90 -7.06
C LYS A 28 2.32 12.11 -6.21
N VAL A 29 1.53 11.25 -6.86
CA VAL A 29 0.65 10.29 -6.18
C VAL A 29 1.46 9.49 -5.18
N LYS A 30 1.09 9.56 -3.90
CA LYS A 30 1.73 8.77 -2.85
C LYS A 30 1.09 7.40 -2.79
N THR A 31 1.92 6.38 -2.94
CA THR A 31 1.49 4.98 -3.00
C THR A 31 1.93 4.22 -1.75
N LEU A 32 1.01 3.49 -1.14
CA LEU A 32 1.27 2.50 -0.10
C LEU A 32 1.06 1.11 -0.67
N VAL A 33 1.92 0.18 -0.34
CA VAL A 33 1.75 -1.25 -0.62
C VAL A 33 1.54 -1.97 0.71
N ALA A 34 0.28 -2.06 1.11
CA ALA A 34 -0.15 -2.75 2.33
C ALA A 34 -0.40 -4.23 2.01
N TYR A 35 0.19 -5.14 2.77
CA TYR A 35 0.06 -6.56 2.48
C TYR A 35 0.06 -7.44 3.72
N PHE A 36 -0.70 -8.52 3.68
CA PHE A 36 -0.59 -9.65 4.60
C PHE A 36 0.11 -10.82 3.91
N SER A 37 1.05 -11.44 4.59
CA SER A 37 1.77 -12.61 4.08
C SER A 37 2.07 -13.61 5.20
N ALA A 38 1.44 -14.79 5.14
CA ALA A 38 1.68 -15.84 6.14
C ALA A 38 2.96 -16.65 5.85
N THR A 39 3.32 -16.84 4.57
CA THR A 39 4.43 -17.70 4.12
C THR A 39 5.53 -16.97 3.35
N GLY A 40 5.43 -15.65 3.22
CA GLY A 40 6.38 -14.82 2.49
C GLY A 40 6.11 -14.66 0.99
N THR A 41 5.15 -15.39 0.40
CA THR A 41 4.86 -15.29 -1.04
C THR A 41 4.27 -13.94 -1.41
N THR A 42 3.23 -13.50 -0.72
CA THR A 42 2.63 -12.18 -0.94
C THR A 42 3.62 -11.04 -0.63
N ALA A 43 4.49 -11.23 0.37
CA ALA A 43 5.54 -10.26 0.69
C ALA A 43 6.50 -10.02 -0.49
N ARG A 44 6.86 -11.07 -1.24
CA ARG A 44 7.70 -10.92 -2.45
C ARG A 44 6.97 -10.14 -3.55
N ALA A 45 5.70 -10.43 -3.79
CA ALA A 45 4.87 -9.66 -4.73
C ALA A 45 4.77 -8.19 -4.31
N ALA A 46 4.53 -7.93 -3.02
CA ALA A 46 4.48 -6.57 -2.48
C ALA A 46 5.79 -5.80 -2.71
N GLN A 47 6.95 -6.44 -2.50
CA GLN A 47 8.26 -5.84 -2.76
C GLN A 47 8.45 -5.48 -4.24
N GLN A 48 7.98 -6.34 -5.14
CA GLN A 48 8.03 -6.07 -6.57
C GLN A 48 7.18 -4.85 -6.92
N ILE A 49 5.92 -4.81 -6.48
CA ILE A 49 5.01 -3.68 -6.70
C ILE A 49 5.58 -2.38 -6.13
N ALA A 50 6.12 -2.43 -4.91
CA ALA A 50 6.74 -1.26 -4.29
C ALA A 50 7.92 -0.72 -5.10
N LYS A 51 8.75 -1.61 -5.67
CA LYS A 51 9.86 -1.23 -6.54
C LYS A 51 9.38 -0.60 -7.86
N GLU A 52 8.31 -1.13 -8.46
CA GLU A 52 7.76 -0.66 -9.72
C GLU A 52 7.04 0.69 -9.57
N THR A 53 6.32 0.88 -8.46
CA THR A 53 5.50 2.08 -8.20
C THR A 53 6.23 3.17 -7.42
N GLY A 54 7.36 2.84 -6.79
CA GLY A 54 8.01 3.69 -5.80
C GLY A 54 7.20 3.82 -4.51
N GLY A 55 6.27 2.90 -4.26
CA GLY A 55 5.41 2.87 -3.08
C GLY A 55 6.13 2.44 -1.82
N GLU A 56 5.62 2.86 -0.67
CA GLU A 56 6.10 2.44 0.64
C GLU A 56 5.46 1.11 1.04
N LEU A 57 6.24 0.21 1.64
CA LEU A 57 5.76 -1.09 2.12
C LEU A 57 5.15 -0.97 3.52
N TYR A 58 4.01 -1.61 3.72
CA TYR A 58 3.39 -1.77 5.02
C TYR A 58 2.91 -3.21 5.22
N GLU A 59 3.48 -3.92 6.19
CA GLU A 59 3.05 -5.26 6.54
C GLU A 59 1.82 -5.22 7.47
N ILE A 60 0.73 -5.83 7.03
CA ILE A 60 -0.46 -6.10 7.84
C ILE A 60 -0.14 -7.31 8.72
N ALA A 61 0.58 -7.08 9.80
CA ALA A 61 1.04 -8.16 10.67
C ALA A 61 -0.04 -8.53 11.71
N PRO A 62 -0.36 -9.83 11.88
CA PRO A 62 -1.23 -10.29 12.96
C PRO A 62 -0.56 -10.12 14.32
N ALA A 63 -1.34 -9.84 15.36
CA ALA A 63 -0.83 -9.75 16.73
C ALA A 63 -0.12 -11.03 17.18
N GLN A 64 -0.63 -12.17 16.73
CA GLN A 64 0.00 -13.47 16.89
C GLN A 64 0.35 -14.02 15.50
N PRO A 65 1.62 -14.24 15.17
CA PRO A 65 2.01 -14.85 13.90
C PRO A 65 1.33 -16.23 13.72
N TYR A 66 1.04 -16.56 12.47
CA TYR A 66 0.52 -17.90 12.15
C TYR A 66 1.66 -18.91 12.15
N THR A 67 1.45 -20.00 12.87
CA THR A 67 2.34 -21.19 12.84
C THR A 67 1.96 -22.10 11.67
N ALA A 68 2.78 -23.11 11.39
CA ALA A 68 2.44 -24.12 10.38
C ALA A 68 1.14 -24.87 10.72
N ALA A 69 0.90 -25.14 12.01
CA ALA A 69 -0.34 -25.77 12.47
C ALA A 69 -1.57 -24.83 12.29
N ASP A 70 -1.39 -23.53 12.52
CA ASP A 70 -2.45 -22.55 12.28
C ASP A 70 -2.86 -22.44 10.79
N LEU A 71 -1.96 -22.80 9.88
CA LEU A 71 -2.15 -22.74 8.44
C LEU A 71 -2.55 -24.08 7.80
N ASP A 72 -2.72 -25.14 8.59
CA ASP A 72 -3.18 -26.42 8.07
C ASP A 72 -4.65 -26.35 7.64
N TRP A 73 -4.87 -26.16 6.36
CA TRP A 73 -6.19 -26.03 5.76
C TRP A 73 -6.99 -27.35 5.76
N ASN A 74 -6.33 -28.50 6.01
CA ASN A 74 -6.98 -29.81 6.18
C ASN A 74 -7.56 -29.98 7.59
N ASP A 75 -6.98 -29.29 8.58
CA ASP A 75 -7.51 -29.29 9.94
C ASP A 75 -8.61 -28.21 10.08
N LYS A 76 -9.85 -28.65 10.29
CA LYS A 76 -11.00 -27.76 10.51
C LYS A 76 -10.89 -26.96 11.81
N GLN A 77 -10.02 -27.37 12.73
CA GLN A 77 -9.76 -26.68 14.00
C GLN A 77 -8.54 -25.77 13.94
N SER A 78 -7.79 -25.78 12.83
CA SER A 78 -6.70 -24.83 12.65
C SER A 78 -7.21 -23.41 12.71
N ARG A 79 -6.36 -22.48 13.16
CA ARG A 79 -6.73 -21.09 13.33
C ARG A 79 -7.25 -20.47 12.02
N SER A 80 -6.56 -20.71 10.90
CA SER A 80 -6.99 -20.21 9.60
C SER A 80 -8.35 -20.77 9.18
N SER A 81 -8.62 -22.07 9.41
CA SER A 81 -9.91 -22.71 9.13
C SER A 81 -11.03 -22.08 9.97
N VAL A 82 -10.81 -21.89 11.26
CA VAL A 82 -11.79 -21.28 12.16
C VAL A 82 -12.08 -19.83 11.78
N GLU A 83 -11.03 -19.03 11.52
CA GLU A 83 -11.19 -17.63 11.12
C GLU A 83 -11.93 -17.50 9.79
N MET A 84 -11.63 -18.35 8.80
CA MET A 84 -12.26 -18.28 7.48
C MET A 84 -13.71 -18.79 7.49
N ASN A 85 -14.06 -19.71 8.38
CA ASN A 85 -15.44 -20.18 8.53
C ASN A 85 -16.36 -19.16 9.22
N ASP A 86 -15.80 -18.16 9.92
CA ASP A 86 -16.57 -17.07 10.52
C ASP A 86 -16.38 -15.77 9.73
N PRO A 87 -17.37 -15.32 8.94
CA PRO A 87 -17.29 -14.05 8.21
C PRO A 87 -17.13 -12.82 9.12
N LYS A 88 -17.44 -12.94 10.41
CA LYS A 88 -17.29 -11.87 11.40
C LYS A 88 -15.95 -11.92 12.12
N SER A 89 -15.13 -12.92 11.88
CA SER A 89 -13.79 -13.00 12.48
C SER A 89 -12.95 -11.77 12.13
N ARG A 90 -12.30 -11.19 13.13
CA ARG A 90 -11.40 -10.03 12.98
C ARG A 90 -10.11 -10.28 13.76
N PRO A 91 -9.17 -11.02 13.17
CA PRO A 91 -7.88 -11.25 13.81
C PRO A 91 -7.19 -9.93 14.16
N ALA A 92 -6.68 -9.82 15.39
CA ALA A 92 -6.08 -8.59 15.87
C ALA A 92 -4.78 -8.28 15.12
N LEU A 93 -4.55 -6.99 14.83
CA LEU A 93 -3.32 -6.49 14.22
C LEU A 93 -2.24 -6.26 15.30
N LYS A 94 -0.99 -6.51 14.97
CA LYS A 94 0.18 -6.24 15.82
C LYS A 94 0.35 -4.75 16.10
N ALA A 95 0.20 -3.91 15.05
CA ALA A 95 0.21 -2.46 15.16
C ALA A 95 -1.22 -1.93 15.26
N LYS A 96 -1.44 -0.94 16.12
CA LYS A 96 -2.79 -0.41 16.35
C LYS A 96 -3.36 0.32 15.14
N LYS A 97 -2.55 1.08 14.40
CA LYS A 97 -2.98 1.80 13.19
C LYS A 97 -1.76 2.31 12.42
N ALA A 98 -1.77 2.11 11.09
CA ALA A 98 -0.84 2.79 10.21
C ALA A 98 -1.32 4.23 9.95
N ASP A 99 -0.40 5.17 9.80
CA ASP A 99 -0.75 6.48 9.26
C ASP A 99 -0.82 6.38 7.73
N ILE A 100 -2.04 6.15 7.23
CA ILE A 100 -2.31 6.06 5.80
C ILE A 100 -2.89 7.35 5.22
N GLY A 101 -3.03 8.39 6.04
CA GLY A 101 -3.67 9.66 5.64
C GLY A 101 -3.01 10.34 4.45
N GLY A 102 -1.69 10.23 4.36
CA GLY A 102 -0.89 10.85 3.31
C GLY A 102 -0.81 10.10 1.98
N TYR A 103 -1.51 8.98 1.80
CA TYR A 103 -1.46 8.20 0.56
C TYR A 103 -2.74 8.36 -0.25
N ASP A 104 -2.60 8.42 -1.57
CA ASP A 104 -3.69 8.52 -2.54
C ASP A 104 -4.08 7.14 -3.07
N THR A 105 -3.09 6.26 -3.27
CA THR A 105 -3.25 4.91 -3.80
C THR A 105 -2.73 3.89 -2.81
N ILE A 106 -3.52 2.84 -2.58
CA ILE A 106 -3.17 1.71 -1.72
C ILE A 106 -3.25 0.43 -2.52
N TYR A 107 -2.12 -0.23 -2.74
CA TYR A 107 -2.10 -1.62 -3.15
C TYR A 107 -2.36 -2.48 -1.93
N LEU A 108 -3.41 -3.33 -1.98
CA LEU A 108 -3.82 -4.18 -0.87
C LEU A 108 -3.59 -5.64 -1.21
N GLY A 109 -2.56 -6.24 -0.60
CA GLY A 109 -2.06 -7.56 -0.93
C GLY A 109 -2.42 -8.64 0.08
N TYR A 110 -2.79 -9.84 -0.43
CA TYR A 110 -3.13 -10.97 0.43
C TYR A 110 -3.00 -12.32 -0.30
N PRO A 111 -2.76 -13.42 0.43
CA PRO A 111 -2.94 -14.75 -0.14
C PRO A 111 -4.43 -15.08 -0.26
N ILE A 112 -4.84 -15.82 -1.30
CA ILE A 112 -6.20 -16.32 -1.37
C ILE A 112 -6.37 -17.51 -0.41
N TRP A 113 -7.28 -17.37 0.56
CA TRP A 113 -7.70 -18.43 1.45
C TRP A 113 -9.18 -18.78 1.21
N TRP A 114 -9.47 -20.05 0.88
CA TRP A 114 -10.84 -20.52 0.54
C TRP A 114 -11.55 -19.66 -0.54
N GLY A 115 -10.75 -19.14 -1.49
CA GLY A 115 -11.23 -18.35 -2.61
C GLY A 115 -11.50 -16.87 -2.31
N VAL A 116 -11.21 -16.40 -1.08
CA VAL A 116 -11.44 -15.01 -0.66
C VAL A 116 -10.23 -14.45 0.10
N ALA A 117 -10.28 -13.17 0.49
CA ALA A 117 -9.25 -12.55 1.32
C ALA A 117 -9.30 -13.08 2.75
N PRO A 118 -8.14 -13.28 3.42
CA PRO A 118 -8.09 -13.63 4.84
C PRO A 118 -8.75 -12.56 5.72
N ARG A 119 -9.41 -12.97 6.80
CA ARG A 119 -10.20 -12.07 7.67
C ARG A 119 -9.39 -10.94 8.31
N ILE A 120 -8.07 -11.05 8.38
CA ILE A 120 -7.19 -9.96 8.83
C ILE A 120 -7.22 -8.76 7.87
N ILE A 121 -7.53 -8.96 6.59
CA ILE A 121 -7.72 -7.89 5.62
C ILE A 121 -8.95 -7.05 5.98
N ASN A 122 -10.05 -7.69 6.39
CA ASN A 122 -11.22 -6.99 6.89
C ASN A 122 -10.87 -6.15 8.13
N THR A 123 -10.07 -6.71 9.06
CA THR A 123 -9.58 -5.96 10.23
C THR A 123 -8.77 -4.72 9.83
N PHE A 124 -7.91 -4.84 8.83
CA PHE A 124 -7.13 -3.72 8.33
C PHE A 124 -8.03 -2.63 7.73
N ILE A 125 -8.95 -3.01 6.83
CA ILE A 125 -9.90 -2.08 6.19
C ILE A 125 -10.71 -1.33 7.24
N GLU A 126 -11.30 -2.03 8.21
CA GLU A 126 -12.15 -1.46 9.25
C GLU A 126 -11.38 -0.61 10.28
N SER A 127 -10.07 -0.82 10.40
CA SER A 127 -9.20 -0.06 11.30
C SER A 127 -8.68 1.26 10.70
N HIS A 128 -8.88 1.48 9.39
CA HIS A 128 -8.32 2.62 8.66
C HIS A 128 -9.40 3.33 7.84
N ASP A 129 -9.23 4.63 7.61
CA ASP A 129 -10.10 5.38 6.70
C ASP A 129 -9.55 5.32 5.26
N LEU A 130 -10.16 4.45 4.46
CA LEU A 130 -9.81 4.25 3.05
C LEU A 130 -10.65 5.09 2.09
N ARG A 131 -11.59 5.88 2.59
CA ARG A 131 -12.44 6.74 1.74
C ARG A 131 -11.60 7.77 1.02
N GLY A 132 -11.93 7.98 -0.27
CA GLY A 132 -11.22 8.91 -1.15
C GLY A 132 -9.83 8.43 -1.58
N LYS A 133 -9.48 7.18 -1.29
CA LYS A 133 -8.24 6.53 -1.74
C LYS A 133 -8.57 5.49 -2.80
N ARG A 134 -7.73 5.39 -3.83
CA ARG A 134 -7.81 4.31 -4.80
C ARG A 134 -7.20 3.04 -4.21
N VAL A 135 -7.98 1.98 -4.06
CA VAL A 135 -7.51 0.68 -3.54
C VAL A 135 -7.39 -0.33 -4.67
N LEU A 136 -6.20 -0.87 -4.86
CA LEU A 136 -5.87 -1.83 -5.92
C LEU A 136 -5.54 -3.18 -5.28
N PRO A 137 -6.46 -4.15 -5.29
CA PRO A 137 -6.21 -5.47 -4.74
C PRO A 137 -5.15 -6.23 -5.54
N PHE A 138 -4.27 -6.94 -4.85
CA PHE A 138 -3.43 -7.95 -5.48
C PHE A 138 -3.36 -9.20 -4.62
N ALA A 139 -3.27 -10.36 -5.26
CA ALA A 139 -3.27 -11.61 -4.53
C ALA A 139 -2.24 -12.60 -5.05
N THR A 140 -1.88 -13.53 -4.16
CA THR A 140 -1.11 -14.73 -4.50
C THR A 140 -1.92 -15.96 -4.18
N SER A 141 -1.85 -16.99 -5.03
CA SER A 141 -2.63 -18.21 -4.86
C SER A 141 -1.90 -19.41 -5.48
N GLY A 142 -2.20 -20.60 -4.97
CA GLY A 142 -1.79 -21.86 -5.59
C GLY A 142 -2.66 -22.32 -6.75
N GLY A 143 -3.73 -21.58 -7.10
CA GLY A 143 -4.63 -22.00 -8.20
C GLY A 143 -5.96 -21.26 -8.31
N SER A 144 -6.35 -20.46 -7.32
CA SER A 144 -7.56 -19.64 -7.38
C SER A 144 -7.27 -18.27 -7.98
N GLY A 145 -8.23 -17.71 -8.73
CA GLY A 145 -8.20 -16.32 -9.17
C GLY A 145 -8.54 -15.34 -8.05
N ILE A 146 -8.46 -14.05 -8.34
CA ILE A 146 -8.72 -12.95 -7.40
C ILE A 146 -10.18 -12.48 -7.43
N GLU A 147 -10.91 -12.77 -8.48
CA GLU A 147 -12.21 -12.17 -8.83
C GLU A 147 -13.21 -12.28 -7.67
N LYS A 148 -13.40 -13.50 -7.15
CA LYS A 148 -14.32 -13.74 -6.03
C LYS A 148 -13.96 -12.95 -4.78
N SER A 149 -12.66 -12.80 -4.50
CA SER A 149 -12.23 -12.07 -3.31
C SER A 149 -12.44 -10.57 -3.45
N VAL A 150 -12.28 -10.03 -4.66
CA VAL A 150 -12.56 -8.63 -4.96
C VAL A 150 -14.06 -8.37 -4.86
N GLU A 151 -14.90 -9.20 -5.48
CA GLU A 151 -16.36 -9.11 -5.37
C GLU A 151 -16.84 -9.10 -3.91
N GLU A 152 -16.28 -9.98 -3.04
CA GLU A 152 -16.63 -10.01 -1.61
C GLU A 152 -16.21 -8.71 -0.90
N LEU A 153 -15.02 -8.17 -1.19
CA LEU A 153 -14.55 -6.93 -0.58
C LEU A 153 -15.35 -5.72 -1.07
N GLU A 154 -15.63 -5.61 -2.36
CA GLU A 154 -16.47 -4.55 -2.94
C GLU A 154 -17.88 -4.55 -2.35
N ALA A 155 -18.48 -5.72 -2.21
CA ALA A 155 -19.81 -5.86 -1.60
C ALA A 155 -19.82 -5.49 -0.11
N ALA A 156 -18.72 -5.79 0.63
CA ALA A 156 -18.60 -5.49 2.05
C ALA A 156 -18.27 -4.03 2.33
N TYR A 157 -17.55 -3.36 1.42
CA TYR A 157 -17.04 -1.99 1.59
C TYR A 157 -17.29 -1.15 0.33
N PRO A 158 -18.57 -0.87 -0.03
CA PRO A 158 -18.94 -0.18 -1.27
C PRO A 158 -18.53 1.32 -1.29
N GLU A 159 -18.15 1.87 -0.16
CA GLU A 159 -17.68 3.26 -0.05
C GLU A 159 -16.21 3.45 -0.47
N ILE A 160 -15.48 2.37 -0.72
CA ILE A 160 -14.07 2.40 -1.17
C ILE A 160 -14.01 2.44 -2.69
N ASP A 161 -13.12 3.26 -3.24
CA ASP A 161 -12.83 3.29 -4.68
C ASP A 161 -11.92 2.12 -5.06
N TRP A 162 -12.53 0.98 -5.38
CA TRP A 162 -11.83 -0.23 -5.78
C TRP A 162 -11.34 -0.13 -7.22
N GLY A 163 -10.12 -0.57 -7.45
CA GLY A 163 -9.57 -0.77 -8.79
C GLY A 163 -9.49 -2.23 -9.16
N GLU A 164 -9.04 -2.50 -10.37
CA GLU A 164 -8.89 -3.86 -10.88
C GLU A 164 -7.92 -4.67 -10.02
N GLY A 165 -8.34 -5.89 -9.66
CA GLY A 165 -7.52 -6.84 -8.92
C GLY A 165 -6.55 -7.59 -9.81
N ASN A 166 -5.33 -7.84 -9.33
CA ASN A 166 -4.28 -8.54 -10.07
C ASN A 166 -3.73 -9.75 -9.30
N MET A 167 -3.37 -10.82 -10.04
CA MET A 167 -2.67 -11.99 -9.51
C MET A 167 -1.17 -11.86 -9.70
N TYR A 168 -0.40 -12.34 -8.70
CA TYR A 168 1.08 -12.37 -8.73
C TYR A 168 1.64 -13.73 -8.39
#